data_f613964ca1e60fe861beb5d6f356832d
#
_entry.id   f613964ca1e60fe861beb5d6f356832d
#
_cell.length_a   1.000
_cell.length_b   1.000
_cell.length_c   1.000
_cell.angle_alpha   90.00
_cell.angle_beta   90.00
_cell.angle_gamma   90.00
#
_symmetry.space_group_name_H-M   'P 1'
#
loop_
_entity.id
_entity.type
_entity.pdbx_description
1 polymer ?
#
loop_
_entity_poly.entity_id
_entity_poly.type
_entity_poly.pdbx_seq_one_letter_code
_entity_poly.pdbx_strand_id
1 'polypeptide(L)'
;SIISGKNDIATKQINYLRNIYKDNLFLQISRIGRDQEEICNQGIIEIAHELSIPVVATNQVRFLEKSDFEAHETRVCIQSGYVLGDQRRSRDYQESQFFKSSEQMYELFKDLPEALSNSYELSKKCNLEIKTDIYVLPDFETPSGSPEAEYLKELTEVGILKKLELPSLNKLDQIYRDRLNFELKVILEMGYEGYFY
;
A
#
# COMPACT_ATOMS: atom_id res chain seq x y z
N SER A 1 21.76 9.56 -6.73
CA SER A 1 23.19 9.19 -6.86
C SER A 1 23.66 9.21 -8.31
N ILE A 2 22.95 8.61 -9.27
CA ILE A 2 23.33 8.59 -10.70
C ILE A 2 23.44 10.02 -11.27
N ILE A 3 22.40 10.83 -11.13
CA ILE A 3 22.38 12.22 -11.59
C ILE A 3 23.57 13.06 -11.03
N SER A 4 24.04 12.70 -9.83
CA SER A 4 25.18 13.38 -9.19
C SER A 4 26.53 12.73 -9.51
N GLY A 5 26.60 11.83 -10.51
CA GLY A 5 27.83 11.13 -10.90
C GLY A 5 28.37 10.13 -9.88
N LYS A 6 27.54 9.71 -8.91
CA LYS A 6 27.92 8.75 -7.83
C LYS A 6 27.39 7.35 -8.16
N ASN A 7 27.82 6.79 -9.29
CA ASN A 7 27.39 5.48 -9.76
C ASN A 7 27.79 4.34 -8.81
N ASP A 8 28.94 4.46 -8.14
CA ASP A 8 29.41 3.51 -7.13
C ASP A 8 28.42 3.36 -5.96
N ILE A 9 27.80 4.46 -5.53
CA ILE A 9 26.78 4.43 -4.48
C ILE A 9 25.50 3.76 -4.99
N ALA A 10 25.07 4.07 -6.23
CA ALA A 10 23.91 3.43 -6.85
C ALA A 10 24.14 1.91 -6.97
N THR A 11 25.29 1.50 -7.47
CA THR A 11 25.67 0.08 -7.62
C THR A 11 25.68 -0.65 -6.27
N LYS A 12 26.19 -0.03 -5.20
CA LYS A 12 26.15 -0.63 -3.86
C LYS A 12 24.72 -0.83 -3.36
N GLN A 13 23.83 0.17 -3.56
CA GLN A 13 22.43 0.06 -3.17
C GLN A 13 21.71 -1.04 -3.97
N ILE A 14 21.94 -1.12 -5.28
CA ILE A 14 21.36 -2.14 -6.14
C ILE A 14 21.83 -3.54 -5.71
N ASN A 15 23.13 -3.73 -5.44
CA ASN A 15 23.65 -5.00 -4.94
C ASN A 15 23.06 -5.41 -3.59
N TYR A 16 22.82 -4.45 -2.70
CA TYR A 16 22.11 -4.73 -1.45
C TYR A 16 20.70 -5.25 -1.71
N LEU A 17 19.92 -4.61 -2.60
CA LEU A 17 18.59 -5.06 -2.98
C LEU A 17 18.62 -6.40 -3.71
N ARG A 18 19.63 -6.65 -4.55
CA ARG A 18 19.81 -7.92 -5.24
C ARG A 18 20.00 -9.09 -4.26
N ASN A 19 20.72 -8.89 -3.16
CA ASN A 19 20.87 -9.91 -2.13
C ASN A 19 19.53 -10.29 -1.47
N ILE A 20 18.58 -9.35 -1.40
CA ILE A 20 17.25 -9.56 -0.82
C ILE A 20 16.31 -10.20 -1.84
N TYR A 21 16.18 -9.59 -3.02
CA TYR A 21 15.17 -9.95 -4.02
C TYR A 21 15.62 -10.99 -5.04
N LYS A 22 16.95 -11.21 -5.15
CA LYS A 22 17.58 -12.17 -6.08
C LYS A 22 17.06 -11.96 -7.52
N ASP A 23 16.50 -13.01 -8.13
CA ASP A 23 15.97 -13.01 -9.50
C ASP A 23 14.64 -12.22 -9.66
N ASN A 24 14.12 -11.68 -8.57
CA ASN A 24 12.92 -10.83 -8.58
C ASN A 24 13.24 -9.32 -8.52
N LEU A 25 14.52 -8.95 -8.68
CA LEU A 25 14.92 -7.56 -8.80
C LEU A 25 14.90 -7.14 -10.27
N PHE A 26 14.24 -6.01 -10.55
CA PHE A 26 14.20 -5.35 -11.85
C PHE A 26 14.59 -3.89 -11.66
N LEU A 27 15.26 -3.29 -12.64
CA LEU A 27 15.53 -1.87 -12.66
C LEU A 27 14.53 -1.16 -13.58
N GLN A 28 13.97 -0.07 -13.12
CA GLN A 28 12.92 0.65 -13.84
C GLN A 28 13.50 1.86 -14.57
N ILE A 29 13.09 2.03 -15.81
CA ILE A 29 13.29 3.26 -16.58
C ILE A 29 11.94 3.87 -16.95
N SER A 30 11.91 5.18 -17.11
CA SER A 30 10.72 5.93 -17.56
C SER A 30 11.13 7.05 -18.51
N ARG A 31 10.18 7.49 -19.34
CA ARG A 31 10.33 8.64 -20.25
C ARG A 31 9.09 9.51 -20.14
N ILE A 32 9.00 10.21 -19.02
CA ILE A 32 7.85 11.08 -18.70
C ILE A 32 8.19 12.58 -18.86
N GLY A 33 9.43 12.91 -19.24
CA GLY A 33 9.86 14.27 -19.51
C GLY A 33 10.34 15.04 -18.28
N ARG A 34 10.84 14.33 -17.26
CA ARG A 34 11.51 14.99 -16.12
C ARG A 34 12.90 15.47 -16.49
N ASP A 35 13.32 16.55 -15.85
CA ASP A 35 14.69 17.04 -15.96
C ASP A 35 15.68 15.93 -15.60
N GLN A 36 16.74 15.80 -16.43
CA GLN A 36 17.81 14.81 -16.25
C GLN A 36 17.36 13.32 -16.25
N GLU A 37 16.14 13.04 -16.67
CA GLU A 37 15.58 11.69 -16.71
C GLU A 37 16.43 10.76 -17.60
N GLU A 38 16.85 11.24 -18.78
CA GLU A 38 17.65 10.42 -19.70
C GLU A 38 19.04 10.12 -19.16
N ILE A 39 19.65 11.04 -18.40
CA ILE A 39 20.94 10.79 -17.71
C ILE A 39 20.75 9.67 -16.67
N CYS A 40 19.62 9.70 -15.96
CA CYS A 40 19.30 8.67 -14.98
C CYS A 40 19.04 7.31 -15.65
N ASN A 41 18.28 7.30 -16.75
CA ASN A 41 17.98 6.09 -17.52
C ASN A 41 19.28 5.46 -18.07
N GLN A 42 20.16 6.26 -18.65
CA GLN A 42 21.44 5.78 -19.17
C GLN A 42 22.28 5.12 -18.06
N GLY A 43 22.43 5.76 -16.90
CA GLY A 43 23.17 5.19 -15.79
C GLY A 43 22.50 3.93 -15.20
N ILE A 44 21.17 3.84 -15.22
CA ILE A 44 20.44 2.63 -14.82
C ILE A 44 20.74 1.49 -15.80
N ILE A 45 20.73 1.76 -17.11
CA ILE A 45 20.99 0.76 -18.16
C ILE A 45 22.42 0.22 -18.04
N GLU A 46 23.41 1.10 -17.82
CA GLU A 46 24.81 0.72 -17.63
C GLU A 46 24.97 -0.22 -16.42
N ILE A 47 24.41 0.15 -15.27
CA ILE A 47 24.47 -0.67 -14.05
C ILE A 47 23.71 -1.99 -14.25
N ALA A 48 22.55 -1.95 -14.91
CA ALA A 48 21.75 -3.13 -15.22
C ALA A 48 22.55 -4.14 -16.07
N HIS A 49 23.25 -3.65 -17.08
CA HIS A 49 24.11 -4.46 -17.94
C HIS A 49 25.27 -5.09 -17.16
N GLU A 50 25.99 -4.28 -16.35
CA GLU A 50 27.10 -4.75 -15.53
C GLU A 50 26.68 -5.85 -14.54
N LEU A 51 25.54 -5.68 -13.91
CA LEU A 51 25.03 -6.59 -12.90
C LEU A 51 24.13 -7.69 -13.46
N SER A 52 23.88 -7.72 -14.77
CA SER A 52 22.94 -8.65 -15.40
C SER A 52 21.55 -8.64 -14.75
N ILE A 53 21.01 -7.45 -14.49
CA ILE A 53 19.69 -7.24 -13.92
C ILE A 53 18.76 -6.77 -15.04
N PRO A 54 17.55 -7.37 -15.23
CA PRO A 54 16.64 -6.95 -16.29
C PRO A 54 16.08 -5.53 -16.03
N VAL A 55 15.96 -4.76 -17.12
CA VAL A 55 15.37 -3.42 -17.10
C VAL A 55 13.93 -3.53 -17.56
N VAL A 56 13.01 -2.79 -16.93
CA VAL A 56 11.60 -2.67 -17.29
C VAL A 56 11.25 -1.23 -17.65
N ALA A 57 10.46 -1.06 -18.72
CA ALA A 57 9.92 0.23 -19.13
C ALA A 57 8.59 0.51 -18.44
N THR A 58 8.45 1.71 -17.88
CA THR A 58 7.21 2.15 -17.23
C THR A 58 6.84 3.57 -17.64
N ASN A 59 5.57 3.95 -17.41
CA ASN A 59 5.10 5.30 -17.67
C ASN A 59 4.72 6.07 -16.39
N GLN A 60 4.80 5.46 -15.21
CA GLN A 60 4.39 6.08 -13.95
C GLN A 60 2.99 6.73 -14.03
N VAL A 61 2.01 6.01 -14.57
CA VAL A 61 0.65 6.48 -14.84
C VAL A 61 -0.01 7.11 -13.61
N ARG A 62 -0.66 8.27 -13.79
CA ARG A 62 -1.36 9.01 -12.75
C ARG A 62 -2.81 9.32 -13.09
N PHE A 63 -3.16 9.34 -14.37
CA PHE A 63 -4.49 9.65 -14.90
C PHE A 63 -4.72 8.93 -16.22
N LEU A 64 -5.97 8.89 -16.70
CA LEU A 64 -6.32 8.09 -17.88
C LEU A 64 -5.98 8.79 -19.18
N GLU A 65 -6.46 10.01 -19.36
CA GLU A 65 -6.28 10.77 -20.59
C GLU A 65 -5.32 11.94 -20.37
N LYS A 66 -4.63 12.36 -21.42
CA LYS A 66 -3.73 13.52 -21.35
C LYS A 66 -4.45 14.79 -20.87
N SER A 67 -5.72 14.96 -21.24
CA SER A 67 -6.59 16.07 -20.80
C SER A 67 -6.87 16.12 -19.31
N ASP A 68 -6.66 15.01 -18.58
CA ASP A 68 -6.93 14.91 -17.14
C ASP A 68 -5.82 15.54 -16.28
N PHE A 69 -4.75 16.00 -16.89
CA PHE A 69 -3.59 16.54 -16.17
C PHE A 69 -3.96 17.69 -15.23
N GLU A 70 -4.76 18.66 -15.69
CA GLU A 70 -5.18 19.78 -14.84
C GLU A 70 -6.06 19.34 -13.68
N ALA A 71 -6.96 18.37 -13.89
CA ALA A 71 -7.78 17.79 -12.84
C ALA A 71 -6.92 17.05 -11.79
N HIS A 72 -5.88 16.33 -12.26
CA HIS A 72 -4.90 15.70 -11.38
C HIS A 72 -4.13 16.73 -10.55
N GLU A 73 -3.62 17.80 -11.17
CA GLU A 73 -2.93 18.90 -10.48
C GLU A 73 -3.83 19.59 -9.46
N THR A 74 -5.11 19.78 -9.78
CA THR A 74 -6.12 20.32 -8.85
C THR A 74 -6.26 19.43 -7.62
N ARG A 75 -6.33 18.10 -7.80
CA ARG A 75 -6.40 17.14 -6.70
C ARG A 75 -5.15 17.21 -5.80
N VAL A 76 -3.97 17.33 -6.41
CA VAL A 76 -2.71 17.50 -5.68
C VAL A 76 -2.71 18.80 -4.86
N CYS A 77 -3.22 19.89 -5.45
CA CYS A 77 -3.36 21.17 -4.75
C CYS A 77 -4.31 21.08 -3.55
N ILE A 78 -5.46 20.41 -3.68
CA ILE A 78 -6.40 20.18 -2.57
C ILE A 78 -5.71 19.44 -1.42
N GLN A 79 -4.96 18.39 -1.73
CA GLN A 79 -4.24 17.61 -0.72
C GLN A 79 -3.14 18.41 0.00
N SER A 80 -2.44 19.27 -0.73
CA SER A 80 -1.30 20.04 -0.21
C SER A 80 -1.65 21.43 0.33
N GLY A 81 -2.93 21.84 0.25
CA GLY A 81 -3.41 23.14 0.73
C GLY A 81 -3.00 24.32 -0.17
N TYR A 82 -2.75 24.08 -1.45
CA TYR A 82 -2.42 25.12 -2.43
C TYR A 82 -3.55 25.33 -3.44
N VAL A 83 -3.45 26.39 -4.23
CA VAL A 83 -4.25 26.60 -5.43
C VAL A 83 -3.38 26.42 -6.69
N LEU A 84 -3.99 26.14 -7.84
CA LEU A 84 -3.26 25.89 -9.10
C LEU A 84 -2.30 27.03 -9.50
N GLY A 85 -2.69 28.28 -9.23
CA GLY A 85 -1.89 29.46 -9.53
C GLY A 85 -0.76 29.76 -8.54
N ASP A 86 -0.67 29.06 -7.41
CA ASP A 86 0.37 29.31 -6.41
C ASP A 86 1.74 28.83 -6.91
N GLN A 87 2.70 29.74 -6.97
CA GLN A 87 4.05 29.44 -7.47
C GLN A 87 4.90 28.64 -6.46
N ARG A 88 4.49 28.58 -5.20
CA ARG A 88 5.20 27.81 -4.14
C ARG A 88 4.87 26.34 -4.15
N ARG A 89 3.81 25.92 -4.88
CA ARG A 89 3.44 24.51 -4.99
C ARG A 89 4.51 23.71 -5.75
N SER A 90 4.72 22.46 -5.35
CA SER A 90 5.54 21.55 -6.13
C SER A 90 4.84 21.20 -7.46
N ARG A 91 5.64 20.92 -8.49
CA ARG A 91 5.17 20.50 -9.83
C ARG A 91 5.86 19.20 -10.21
N ASP A 92 5.56 18.15 -9.44
CA ASP A 92 6.26 16.88 -9.51
C ASP A 92 5.73 15.95 -10.61
N TYR A 93 4.60 16.33 -11.24
CA TYR A 93 3.93 15.52 -12.24
C TYR A 93 4.06 16.13 -13.64
N GLN A 94 3.99 15.25 -14.65
CA GLN A 94 4.13 15.60 -16.06
C GLN A 94 2.86 15.21 -16.84
N GLU A 95 2.49 16.00 -17.86
CA GLU A 95 1.35 15.69 -18.72
C GLU A 95 1.46 14.34 -19.44
N SER A 96 2.67 13.83 -19.59
CA SER A 96 2.94 12.53 -20.21
C SER A 96 2.62 11.33 -19.35
N GLN A 97 2.23 11.51 -18.07
CA GLN A 97 1.90 10.43 -17.12
C GLN A 97 0.46 9.92 -17.27
N PHE A 98 -0.15 10.07 -18.44
CA PHE A 98 -1.42 9.44 -18.77
C PHE A 98 -1.26 7.95 -19.14
N PHE A 99 -2.36 7.20 -19.16
CA PHE A 99 -2.36 5.79 -19.51
C PHE A 99 -2.16 5.60 -21.02
N LYS A 100 -0.92 5.37 -21.42
CA LYS A 100 -0.52 5.19 -22.82
C LYS A 100 -0.97 3.83 -23.37
N SER A 101 -1.30 3.79 -24.67
CA SER A 101 -1.51 2.54 -25.39
C SER A 101 -0.20 1.76 -25.57
N SER A 102 -0.33 0.48 -25.95
CA SER A 102 0.84 -0.35 -26.24
C SER A 102 1.68 0.22 -27.38
N GLU A 103 1.04 0.77 -28.43
CA GLU A 103 1.71 1.41 -29.56
C GLU A 103 2.49 2.67 -29.12
N GLN A 104 1.89 3.48 -28.24
CA GLN A 104 2.55 4.67 -27.71
C GLN A 104 3.76 4.30 -26.84
N MET A 105 3.65 3.26 -26.03
CA MET A 105 4.78 2.75 -25.26
C MET A 105 5.86 2.16 -26.14
N TYR A 106 5.48 1.43 -27.20
CA TYR A 106 6.42 0.86 -28.17
C TYR A 106 7.20 1.97 -28.88
N GLU A 107 6.54 3.02 -29.36
CA GLU A 107 7.23 4.16 -30.01
C GLU A 107 8.15 4.88 -29.04
N LEU A 108 7.74 5.03 -27.78
CA LEU A 108 8.52 5.72 -26.74
C LEU A 108 9.83 4.99 -26.37
N PHE A 109 9.81 3.65 -26.43
CA PHE A 109 10.95 2.80 -26.05
C PHE A 109 11.43 1.90 -27.23
N LYS A 110 11.25 2.35 -28.49
CA LYS A 110 11.62 1.58 -29.67
C LYS A 110 13.11 1.23 -29.78
N ASP A 111 13.96 2.02 -29.10
CA ASP A 111 15.39 1.81 -28.96
C ASP A 111 15.75 0.77 -27.87
N LEU A 112 14.78 0.41 -27.01
CA LEU A 112 14.94 -0.54 -25.90
C LEU A 112 13.76 -1.54 -25.85
N PRO A 113 13.51 -2.32 -26.92
CA PRO A 113 12.35 -3.21 -27.00
C PRO A 113 12.37 -4.30 -25.91
N GLU A 114 13.53 -4.67 -25.41
CA GLU A 114 13.70 -5.64 -24.33
C GLU A 114 13.10 -5.14 -23.02
N ALA A 115 13.18 -3.84 -22.74
CA ALA A 115 12.58 -3.27 -21.53
C ALA A 115 11.05 -3.36 -21.53
N LEU A 116 10.41 -3.24 -22.70
CA LEU A 116 8.97 -3.47 -22.86
C LEU A 116 8.60 -4.95 -22.72
N SER A 117 9.37 -5.83 -23.34
CA SER A 117 9.18 -7.27 -23.22
C SER A 117 9.31 -7.71 -21.76
N ASN A 118 10.31 -7.23 -21.04
CA ASN A 118 10.51 -7.50 -19.62
C ASN A 118 9.33 -7.01 -18.75
N SER A 119 8.72 -5.84 -19.10
CA SER A 119 7.54 -5.34 -18.39
C SER A 119 6.35 -6.29 -18.54
N TYR A 120 6.16 -6.84 -19.75
CA TYR A 120 5.12 -7.85 -20.00
C TYR A 120 5.41 -9.16 -19.24
N GLU A 121 6.63 -9.66 -19.27
CA GLU A 121 7.01 -10.88 -18.53
C GLU A 121 6.89 -10.68 -17.01
N LEU A 122 7.23 -9.48 -16.50
CA LEU A 122 7.04 -9.16 -15.09
C LEU A 122 5.55 -9.20 -14.70
N SER A 123 4.65 -8.71 -15.56
CA SER A 123 3.20 -8.74 -15.29
C SER A 123 2.66 -10.15 -15.10
N LYS A 124 3.22 -11.14 -15.80
CA LYS A 124 2.84 -12.56 -15.65
C LYS A 124 3.28 -13.18 -14.33
N LYS A 125 4.30 -12.59 -13.67
CA LYS A 125 4.76 -13.03 -12.34
C LYS A 125 3.90 -12.50 -11.20
N CYS A 126 3.11 -11.45 -11.44
CA CYS A 126 2.27 -10.81 -10.45
C CYS A 126 0.89 -11.48 -10.39
N ASN A 127 0.79 -12.58 -9.64
CA ASN A 127 -0.41 -13.42 -9.53
C ASN A 127 -0.99 -13.43 -8.11
N LEU A 128 -0.93 -12.29 -7.41
CA LEU A 128 -1.47 -12.20 -6.06
C LEU A 128 -3.00 -12.10 -6.12
N GLU A 129 -3.68 -13.06 -5.52
CA GLU A 129 -5.11 -13.05 -5.29
C GLU A 129 -5.39 -12.61 -3.85
N ILE A 130 -5.97 -11.43 -3.70
CA ILE A 130 -6.33 -10.88 -2.38
C ILE A 130 -7.75 -11.31 -2.07
N LYS A 131 -7.92 -12.07 -0.98
CA LYS A 131 -9.24 -12.42 -0.46
C LYS A 131 -9.80 -11.22 0.31
N THR A 132 -10.80 -10.55 -0.25
CA THR A 132 -11.37 -9.31 0.30
C THR A 132 -12.51 -9.53 1.29
N ASP A 133 -13.09 -10.74 1.34
CA ASP A 133 -14.29 -11.05 2.15
C ASP A 133 -13.95 -11.75 3.47
N ILE A 134 -12.69 -11.69 3.90
CA ILE A 134 -12.24 -12.26 5.16
C ILE A 134 -11.89 -11.14 6.12
N TYR A 135 -12.67 -11.03 7.19
CA TYR A 135 -12.33 -10.20 8.33
C TYR A 135 -11.35 -10.97 9.20
N VAL A 136 -10.10 -10.51 9.28
CA VAL A 136 -9.08 -11.08 10.18
C VAL A 136 -8.96 -10.16 11.37
N LEU A 137 -9.50 -10.58 12.49
CA LEU A 137 -9.25 -9.94 13.79
C LEU A 137 -8.04 -10.62 14.45
N PRO A 138 -7.21 -9.86 15.18
CA PRO A 138 -6.13 -10.47 15.95
C PRO A 138 -6.69 -11.39 17.03
N ASP A 139 -6.13 -12.59 17.17
CA ASP A 139 -6.39 -13.46 18.29
C ASP A 139 -5.63 -12.95 19.52
N PHE A 140 -6.29 -12.80 20.66
CA PHE A 140 -5.67 -12.39 21.91
C PHE A 140 -5.61 -13.56 22.88
N GLU A 141 -4.45 -13.78 23.46
CA GLU A 141 -4.31 -14.74 24.58
C GLU A 141 -4.97 -14.15 25.83
N THR A 142 -6.02 -14.80 26.31
CA THR A 142 -6.66 -14.41 27.57
C THR A 142 -5.73 -14.74 28.74
N PRO A 143 -5.70 -13.92 29.83
CA PRO A 143 -4.82 -14.17 30.99
C PRO A 143 -5.06 -15.52 31.66
N SER A 144 -6.30 -16.05 31.60
CA SER A 144 -6.69 -17.34 32.17
C SER A 144 -6.50 -18.52 31.20
N GLY A 145 -6.20 -18.27 29.91
CA GLY A 145 -6.22 -19.29 28.86
C GLY A 145 -7.62 -19.77 28.48
N SER A 146 -8.68 -19.12 29.00
CA SER A 146 -10.07 -19.40 28.60
C SER A 146 -10.38 -18.83 27.22
N PRO A 147 -11.41 -19.38 26.51
CA PRO A 147 -11.89 -18.78 25.27
C PRO A 147 -12.26 -17.29 25.43
N GLU A 148 -11.98 -16.48 24.41
CA GLU A 148 -12.24 -15.02 24.43
C GLU A 148 -13.70 -14.70 24.81
N ALA A 149 -14.65 -15.47 24.28
CA ALA A 149 -16.08 -15.33 24.56
C ALA A 149 -16.43 -15.49 26.06
N GLU A 150 -15.81 -16.46 26.71
CA GLU A 150 -16.01 -16.69 28.16
C GLU A 150 -15.36 -15.59 28.99
N TYR A 151 -14.16 -15.19 28.61
CA TYR A 151 -13.44 -14.11 29.28
C TYR A 151 -14.16 -12.75 29.16
N LEU A 152 -14.65 -12.41 27.96
CA LEU A 152 -15.46 -11.20 27.76
C LEU A 152 -16.71 -11.20 28.65
N LYS A 153 -17.39 -12.34 28.75
CA LYS A 153 -18.57 -12.48 29.61
C LYS A 153 -18.22 -12.26 31.08
N GLU A 154 -17.17 -12.90 31.59
CA GLU A 154 -16.68 -12.67 32.95
C GLU A 154 -16.35 -11.24 33.25
N LEU A 155 -15.58 -10.56 32.33
CA LEU A 155 -15.23 -9.16 32.49
C LEU A 155 -16.45 -8.26 32.52
N THR A 156 -17.43 -8.48 31.66
CA THR A 156 -18.65 -7.67 31.63
C THR A 156 -19.53 -7.89 32.86
N GLU A 157 -19.64 -9.12 33.36
CA GLU A 157 -20.36 -9.44 34.62
C GLU A 157 -19.70 -8.73 35.82
N VAL A 158 -18.37 -8.80 35.93
CA VAL A 158 -17.62 -8.11 36.98
C VAL A 158 -17.75 -6.59 36.84
N GLY A 159 -17.65 -6.09 35.60
CA GLY A 159 -17.73 -4.68 35.31
C GLY A 159 -19.10 -4.08 35.67
N ILE A 160 -20.19 -4.72 35.35
CA ILE A 160 -21.54 -4.24 35.67
C ILE A 160 -21.80 -4.25 37.19
N LEU A 161 -21.36 -5.30 37.90
CA LEU A 161 -21.47 -5.36 39.35
C LEU A 161 -20.71 -4.24 40.03
N LYS A 162 -19.48 -3.98 39.59
CA LYS A 162 -18.67 -2.87 40.09
C LYS A 162 -19.31 -1.51 39.81
N LYS A 163 -19.82 -1.31 38.59
CA LYS A 163 -20.43 -0.04 38.18
C LYS A 163 -21.72 0.29 38.93
N LEU A 164 -22.50 -0.72 39.28
CA LEU A 164 -23.79 -0.56 39.99
C LEU A 164 -23.66 -0.81 41.51
N GLU A 165 -22.43 -1.05 42.00
CA GLU A 165 -22.14 -1.34 43.42
C GLU A 165 -22.98 -2.50 43.97
N LEU A 166 -23.19 -3.53 43.16
CA LEU A 166 -24.00 -4.71 43.53
C LEU A 166 -23.10 -5.85 44.05
N PRO A 167 -23.55 -6.57 45.08
CA PRO A 167 -22.77 -7.67 45.66
C PRO A 167 -22.78 -8.96 44.80
N SER A 168 -23.77 -9.12 43.91
CA SER A 168 -23.89 -10.29 43.04
C SER A 168 -24.88 -10.06 41.89
N LEU A 169 -24.78 -10.90 40.85
CA LEU A 169 -25.67 -10.86 39.67
C LEU A 169 -27.15 -11.09 40.04
N ASN A 170 -27.43 -11.83 41.14
CA ASN A 170 -28.81 -12.06 41.59
C ASN A 170 -29.53 -10.79 42.05
N LYS A 171 -28.76 -9.72 42.32
CA LYS A 171 -29.30 -8.40 42.69
C LYS A 171 -29.40 -7.44 41.49
N LEU A 172 -28.97 -7.91 40.33
CA LEU A 172 -29.07 -7.11 39.09
C LEU A 172 -30.51 -7.07 38.60
N ASP A 173 -31.01 -5.88 38.35
CA ASP A 173 -32.36 -5.66 37.80
C ASP A 173 -32.51 -6.35 36.44
N GLN A 174 -33.71 -6.89 36.18
CA GLN A 174 -33.99 -7.65 34.97
C GLN A 174 -33.69 -6.85 33.69
N ILE A 175 -33.97 -5.56 33.68
CA ILE A 175 -33.71 -4.68 32.54
C ILE A 175 -32.22 -4.63 32.15
N TYR A 176 -31.33 -4.56 33.14
CA TYR A 176 -29.88 -4.58 32.89
C TYR A 176 -29.39 -5.96 32.46
N ARG A 177 -29.95 -7.00 33.03
CA ARG A 177 -29.65 -8.39 32.67
C ARG A 177 -30.03 -8.69 31.22
N ASP A 178 -31.22 -8.29 30.81
CA ASP A 178 -31.72 -8.50 29.45
C ASP A 178 -30.84 -7.72 28.46
N ARG A 179 -30.48 -6.49 28.78
CA ARG A 179 -29.61 -5.67 27.93
C ARG A 179 -28.23 -6.25 27.84
N LEU A 180 -27.60 -6.67 28.94
CA LEU A 180 -26.27 -7.30 28.95
C LEU A 180 -26.26 -8.55 28.07
N ASN A 181 -27.24 -9.43 28.25
CA ASN A 181 -27.35 -10.65 27.46
C ASN A 181 -27.55 -10.36 25.97
N PHE A 182 -28.34 -9.35 25.63
CA PHE A 182 -28.54 -8.93 24.25
C PHE A 182 -27.24 -8.44 23.62
N GLU A 183 -26.52 -7.54 24.28
CA GLU A 183 -25.26 -6.98 23.75
C GLU A 183 -24.19 -8.07 23.59
N LEU A 184 -24.00 -8.92 24.60
CA LEU A 184 -23.07 -10.03 24.51
C LEU A 184 -23.43 -10.99 23.37
N LYS A 185 -24.73 -11.31 23.21
CA LYS A 185 -25.18 -12.16 22.12
C LYS A 185 -24.82 -11.58 20.76
N VAL A 186 -25.04 -10.28 20.53
CA VAL A 186 -24.72 -9.60 19.26
C VAL A 186 -23.20 -9.65 19.00
N ILE A 187 -22.37 -9.36 20.00
CA ILE A 187 -20.91 -9.36 19.87
C ILE A 187 -20.41 -10.77 19.51
N LEU A 188 -20.90 -11.80 20.20
CA LEU A 188 -20.51 -13.18 19.98
C LEU A 188 -21.00 -13.74 18.64
N GLU A 189 -22.22 -13.40 18.22
CA GLU A 189 -22.73 -13.80 16.90
C GLU A 189 -21.94 -13.18 15.74
N MET A 190 -21.32 -12.02 15.97
CA MET A 190 -20.46 -11.35 14.98
C MET A 190 -19.00 -11.81 15.04
N GLY A 191 -18.58 -12.55 16.06
CA GLY A 191 -17.20 -12.98 16.28
C GLY A 191 -16.26 -11.82 16.60
N TYR A 192 -16.73 -10.82 17.36
CA TYR A 192 -15.95 -9.62 17.71
C TYR A 192 -15.51 -9.58 19.18
N GLU A 193 -15.58 -10.70 19.88
CA GLU A 193 -15.22 -10.80 21.30
C GLU A 193 -13.81 -10.28 21.59
N GLY A 194 -12.82 -10.67 20.79
CA GLY A 194 -11.44 -10.22 20.93
C GLY A 194 -11.21 -8.74 20.65
N TYR A 195 -12.15 -8.06 19.97
CA TYR A 195 -12.08 -6.62 19.73
C TYR A 195 -12.58 -5.80 20.93
N PHE A 196 -13.49 -6.36 21.73
CA PHE A 196 -14.17 -5.64 22.83
C PHE A 196 -13.49 -5.79 24.20
N TYR A 197 -12.49 -6.63 24.31
CA TYR A 197 -11.79 -6.80 25.60
C TYR A 197 -10.33 -6.34 25.61
#